data_1be06732db999b91f9f08aaf2ef0c64c
#
_entry.id   1be06732db999b91f9f08aaf2ef0c64c
#
_cell.length_a   1.000
_cell.length_b   1.000
_cell.length_c   1.000
_cell.angle_alpha   90.00
_cell.angle_beta   90.00
_cell.angle_gamma   90.00
#
_symmetry.space_group_name_H-M   'P 1'
#
loop_
_entity.id
_entity.type
_entity.pdbx_description
1 polymer ?
#
loop_
_entity_poly.entity_id
_entity_poly.type
_entity_poly.pdbx_seq_one_letter_code
_entity_poly.pdbx_strand_id
1 'polypeptide(L)'
;ETARRYGFEEYDGPPLEPLELYVEKSGEEIVGQLYTFEDKGGRAVALRPEMTPTLARMVGERGRSLPKPIRWFSIPQLFRYERTQRGRLREHFQWNVDIMGEPGIAADTEVLAVALDGLRALGLGSGDVEARVNDRRLLERLLVAGGVGRDRLAAAYGVIDKMSREEEERTRARFRDEVA
;
A
#
# COMPACT_ATOMS: atom_id res chain seq x y z
N GLU A 1 7.72 12.81 -14.31
CA GLU A 1 7.37 12.97 -15.74
C GLU A 1 6.40 11.87 -16.19
N THR A 2 6.67 10.58 -15.94
CA THR A 2 5.81 9.47 -16.37
C THR A 2 4.36 9.65 -15.91
N ALA A 3 4.09 9.88 -14.62
CA ALA A 3 2.74 10.11 -14.12
C ALA A 3 2.02 11.26 -14.83
N ARG A 4 2.70 12.36 -15.08
CA ARG A 4 2.13 13.53 -15.79
C ARG A 4 1.70 13.19 -17.23
N ARG A 5 2.43 12.30 -17.93
CA ARG A 5 2.02 11.82 -19.28
C ARG A 5 0.71 11.02 -19.27
N TYR A 6 0.38 10.41 -18.14
CA TYR A 6 -0.91 9.72 -17.90
C TYR A 6 -1.99 10.65 -17.33
N GLY A 7 -1.74 11.96 -17.29
CA GLY A 7 -2.72 12.94 -16.80
C GLY A 7 -2.84 13.02 -15.28
N PHE A 8 -1.84 12.52 -14.53
CA PHE A 8 -1.82 12.66 -13.08
C PHE A 8 -1.26 14.03 -12.68
N GLU A 9 -1.90 14.63 -11.68
CA GLU A 9 -1.48 15.87 -11.05
C GLU A 9 -0.64 15.59 -9.79
N GLU A 10 0.39 16.40 -9.59
CA GLU A 10 1.25 16.27 -8.43
C GLU A 10 0.59 16.90 -7.20
N TYR A 11 0.65 16.17 -6.07
CA TYR A 11 0.24 16.69 -4.78
C TYR A 11 1.29 16.37 -3.72
N ASP A 12 1.27 17.10 -2.63
CA ASP A 12 1.99 16.77 -1.41
C ASP A 12 1.09 17.11 -0.21
N GLY A 13 1.45 16.59 0.93
CA GLY A 13 0.82 16.84 2.22
C GLY A 13 1.86 17.16 3.28
N PRO A 14 1.43 17.58 4.47
CA PRO A 14 2.36 17.87 5.54
C PRO A 14 3.14 16.63 5.96
N PRO A 15 4.46 16.74 6.24
CA PRO A 15 5.25 15.63 6.78
C PRO A 15 4.87 15.27 8.22
N LEU A 16 4.27 16.22 8.95
CA LEU A 16 3.75 16.05 10.30
C LEU A 16 2.23 15.99 10.26
N GLU A 17 1.68 14.95 10.86
CA GLU A 17 0.24 14.75 10.99
C GLU A 17 -0.10 14.39 12.44
N PRO A 18 -1.36 14.57 12.88
CA PRO A 18 -1.83 14.03 14.14
C PRO A 18 -1.57 12.52 14.24
N LEU A 19 -1.06 12.06 15.37
CA LEU A 19 -0.79 10.63 15.60
C LEU A 19 -2.02 9.76 15.36
N GLU A 20 -3.19 10.24 15.75
CA GLU A 20 -4.48 9.57 15.60
C GLU A 20 -4.76 9.13 14.16
N LEU A 21 -4.37 9.93 13.17
CA LEU A 21 -4.57 9.61 11.75
C LEU A 21 -3.95 8.26 11.35
N TYR A 22 -2.82 7.90 11.95
CA TYR A 22 -2.13 6.64 11.66
C TYR A 22 -2.66 5.49 12.53
N VAL A 23 -3.01 5.76 13.77
CA VAL A 23 -3.57 4.75 14.70
C VAL A 23 -4.92 4.24 14.21
N GLU A 24 -5.81 5.12 13.75
CA GLU A 24 -7.12 4.76 13.20
C GLU A 24 -7.02 3.79 12.01
N LYS A 25 -6.00 3.94 11.16
CA LYS A 25 -5.82 3.07 9.99
C LYS A 25 -5.19 1.72 10.34
N SER A 26 -4.14 1.74 11.15
CA SER A 26 -3.20 0.60 11.27
C SER A 26 -3.17 -0.02 12.67
N GLY A 27 -3.97 0.52 13.60
CA GLY A 27 -4.01 0.08 14.99
C GLY A 27 -2.77 0.51 15.81
N GLU A 28 -2.74 0.10 17.07
CA GLU A 28 -1.66 0.49 18.00
C GLU A 28 -0.28 -0.08 17.65
N GLU A 29 -0.23 -1.16 16.86
CA GLU A 29 1.02 -1.80 16.45
C GLU A 29 1.92 -0.86 15.64
N ILE A 30 1.33 0.05 14.84
CA ILE A 30 2.06 1.02 14.04
C ILE A 30 2.86 1.99 14.90
N VAL A 31 2.38 2.30 16.12
CA VAL A 31 3.00 3.31 17.00
C VAL A 31 4.47 2.97 17.29
N GLY A 32 4.80 1.69 17.43
CA GLY A 32 6.17 1.22 17.61
C GLY A 32 7.11 1.49 16.42
N GLN A 33 6.55 1.84 15.26
CA GLN A 33 7.29 2.11 14.03
C GLN A 33 7.27 3.59 13.63
N LEU A 34 6.65 4.46 14.43
CA LEU A 34 6.53 5.88 14.16
C LEU A 34 7.60 6.70 14.88
N TYR A 35 7.99 7.81 14.26
CA TYR A 35 8.61 8.93 14.96
C TYR A 35 7.51 9.81 15.52
N THR A 36 7.29 9.74 16.83
CA THR A 36 6.24 10.46 17.54
C THR A 36 6.84 11.45 18.52
N PHE A 37 6.18 12.58 18.71
CA PHE A 37 6.52 13.59 19.71
C PHE A 37 5.31 14.48 20.03
N GLU A 38 5.42 15.25 21.09
CA GLU A 38 4.44 16.26 21.44
C GLU A 38 4.89 17.63 20.91
N ASP A 39 4.02 18.34 20.23
CA ASP A 39 4.31 19.69 19.77
C ASP A 39 4.20 20.71 20.93
N LYS A 40 4.59 21.97 20.67
CA LYS A 40 4.51 23.06 21.68
C LYS A 40 3.09 23.34 22.18
N GLY A 41 2.08 22.86 21.49
CA GLY A 41 0.66 22.98 21.84
C GLY A 41 0.11 21.78 22.60
N GLY A 42 0.94 20.80 22.97
CA GLY A 42 0.54 19.59 23.68
C GLY A 42 -0.17 18.56 22.80
N ARG A 43 0.01 18.63 21.47
CA ARG A 43 -0.61 17.67 20.55
C ARG A 43 0.35 16.55 20.22
N ALA A 44 -0.12 15.30 20.29
CA ALA A 44 0.64 14.15 19.81
C ALA A 44 0.67 14.15 18.27
N VAL A 45 1.87 14.23 17.71
CA VAL A 45 2.11 14.25 16.27
C VAL A 45 3.11 13.18 15.87
N ALA A 46 3.09 12.80 14.59
CA ALA A 46 4.00 11.83 14.03
C ALA A 46 4.53 12.29 12.68
N LEU A 47 5.78 11.91 12.36
CA LEU A 47 6.29 11.97 11.00
C LEU A 47 5.60 10.88 10.16
N ARG A 48 5.14 11.25 8.97
CA ARG A 48 4.40 10.36 8.07
C ARG A 48 5.21 9.09 7.70
N PRO A 49 4.72 7.88 8.04
CA PRO A 49 5.36 6.62 7.64
C PRO A 49 4.93 6.16 6.24
N GLU A 50 3.82 6.71 5.75
CA GLU A 50 3.18 6.47 4.46
C GLU A 50 2.31 7.67 4.08
N MET A 51 1.93 7.75 2.79
CA MET A 51 1.17 8.89 2.28
C MET A 51 -0.35 8.66 2.28
N THR A 52 -0.80 7.42 2.24
CA THR A 52 -2.22 7.07 2.08
C THR A 52 -3.16 7.71 3.13
N PRO A 53 -2.85 7.73 4.43
CA PRO A 53 -3.73 8.39 5.41
C PRO A 53 -3.85 9.90 5.18
N THR A 54 -2.75 10.58 4.88
CA THR A 54 -2.76 12.01 4.52
C THR A 54 -3.60 12.26 3.27
N LEU A 55 -3.43 11.44 2.22
CA LEU A 55 -4.24 11.51 1.01
C LEU A 55 -5.72 11.32 1.31
N ALA A 56 -6.06 10.31 2.11
CA ALA A 56 -7.45 10.02 2.49
C ALA A 56 -8.09 11.21 3.22
N ARG A 57 -7.38 11.85 4.16
CA ARG A 57 -7.83 13.05 4.85
C ARG A 57 -8.06 14.20 3.87
N MET A 58 -7.10 14.50 3.00
CA MET A 58 -7.20 15.58 2.02
C MET A 58 -8.38 15.39 1.05
N VAL A 59 -8.58 14.18 0.58
CA VAL A 59 -9.71 13.83 -0.30
C VAL A 59 -11.02 13.82 0.48
N GLY A 60 -11.02 13.38 1.73
CA GLY A 60 -12.21 13.44 2.61
C GLY A 60 -12.72 14.86 2.80
N GLU A 61 -11.82 15.83 2.96
CA GLU A 61 -12.16 17.24 3.12
C GLU A 61 -12.70 17.89 1.84
N ARG A 62 -12.16 17.53 0.67
CA ARG A 62 -12.43 18.23 -0.60
C ARG A 62 -13.00 17.34 -1.72
N GLY A 63 -13.13 16.04 -1.51
CA GLY A 63 -13.45 15.07 -2.56
C GLY A 63 -14.79 15.29 -3.25
N ARG A 64 -15.75 16.00 -2.60
CA ARG A 64 -17.02 16.36 -3.23
C ARG A 64 -16.89 17.44 -4.29
N SER A 65 -15.89 18.32 -4.18
CA SER A 65 -15.64 19.42 -5.13
C SER A 65 -14.64 19.07 -6.22
N LEU A 66 -13.91 17.95 -6.08
CA LEU A 66 -12.93 17.52 -7.05
C LEU A 66 -13.60 16.75 -8.21
N PRO A 67 -13.22 17.03 -9.46
CA PRO A 67 -13.66 16.24 -10.61
C PRO A 67 -13.16 14.81 -10.49
N LYS A 68 -13.96 13.85 -10.95
CA LYS A 68 -13.61 12.42 -10.91
C LYS A 68 -13.44 11.85 -12.31
N PRO A 69 -12.55 10.88 -12.47
CA PRO A 69 -11.66 10.31 -11.45
C PRO A 69 -10.57 11.29 -11.02
N ILE A 70 -10.23 11.31 -9.72
CA ILE A 70 -9.08 12.05 -9.21
C ILE A 70 -7.83 11.22 -9.54
N ARG A 71 -6.87 11.83 -10.21
CA ARG A 71 -5.62 11.22 -10.63
C ARG A 71 -4.46 12.01 -10.04
N TRP A 72 -3.94 11.53 -8.93
CA TRP A 72 -2.90 12.22 -8.20
C TRP A 72 -1.66 11.37 -8.03
N PHE A 73 -0.49 12.01 -8.00
CA PHE A 73 0.76 11.36 -7.63
C PHE A 73 1.58 12.22 -6.68
N SER A 74 2.41 11.60 -5.88
CA SER A 74 3.37 12.28 -5.01
C SER A 74 4.67 11.49 -4.88
N ILE A 75 5.75 12.18 -4.50
CA ILE A 75 7.05 11.59 -4.18
C ILE A 75 7.48 12.08 -2.79
N PRO A 76 6.72 11.73 -1.75
CA PRO A 76 7.00 12.18 -0.41
C PRO A 76 8.23 11.49 0.18
N GLN A 77 8.93 12.20 1.06
CA GLN A 77 9.83 11.60 2.02
C GLN A 77 9.01 11.00 3.15
N LEU A 78 9.27 9.73 3.47
CA LEU A 78 8.57 8.93 4.49
C LEU A 78 9.55 8.50 5.57
N PHE A 79 9.04 8.30 6.80
CA PHE A 79 9.84 8.05 7.99
C PHE A 79 9.31 6.82 8.74
N ARG A 80 10.16 5.82 8.99
CA ARG A 80 9.81 4.63 9.76
C ARG A 80 10.89 4.31 10.78
N TYR A 81 10.54 4.25 12.04
CA TYR A 81 11.44 3.83 13.11
C TYR A 81 11.57 2.31 13.16
N GLU A 82 12.12 1.74 12.08
CA GLU A 82 12.35 0.31 11.98
C GLU A 82 13.81 -0.05 12.25
N ARG A 83 14.05 -1.34 12.51
CA ARG A 83 15.42 -1.84 12.59
C ARG A 83 16.08 -1.72 11.21
N THR A 84 17.17 -0.96 11.15
CA THR A 84 17.91 -0.76 9.91
C THR A 84 18.48 -2.07 9.38
N GLN A 85 18.31 -2.30 8.07
CA GLN A 85 18.84 -3.46 7.35
C GLN A 85 19.33 -2.98 5.97
N ARG A 86 20.05 -3.86 5.25
CA ARG A 86 20.49 -3.54 3.89
C ARG A 86 19.25 -3.25 3.01
N GLY A 87 19.22 -2.05 2.42
CA GLY A 87 18.09 -1.59 1.59
C GLY A 87 16.85 -1.12 2.36
N ARG A 88 16.88 -1.10 3.72
CA ARG A 88 15.76 -0.63 4.56
C ARG A 88 16.24 0.48 5.46
N LEU A 89 15.98 1.72 5.05
CA LEU A 89 16.34 2.93 5.76
C LEU A 89 15.18 3.44 6.63
N ARG A 90 15.50 4.25 7.63
CA ARG A 90 14.50 4.92 8.47
C ARG A 90 13.81 6.09 7.78
N GLU A 91 14.38 6.56 6.68
CA GLU A 91 13.78 7.55 5.79
C GLU A 91 13.99 7.10 4.35
N HIS A 92 12.99 7.33 3.50
CA HIS A 92 13.04 7.00 2.08
C HIS A 92 12.04 7.82 1.29
N PHE A 93 12.28 7.98 0.02
CA PHE A 93 11.31 8.53 -0.92
C PHE A 93 10.47 7.39 -1.52
N GLN A 94 9.19 7.63 -1.67
CA GLN A 94 8.27 6.68 -2.29
C GLN A 94 7.45 7.39 -3.37
N TRP A 95 7.41 6.83 -4.56
CA TRP A 95 6.50 7.29 -5.59
C TRP A 95 5.13 6.65 -5.40
N ASN A 96 4.12 7.47 -5.11
CA ASN A 96 2.73 7.08 -4.97
C ASN A 96 1.94 7.57 -6.18
N VAL A 97 1.07 6.74 -6.72
CA VAL A 97 0.17 7.06 -7.84
C VAL A 97 -1.20 6.51 -7.49
N ASP A 98 -2.21 7.37 -7.47
CA ASP A 98 -3.55 7.06 -6.98
C ASP A 98 -4.62 7.49 -7.99
N ILE A 99 -5.58 6.59 -8.27
CA ILE A 99 -6.81 6.88 -8.99
C ILE A 99 -7.97 6.68 -8.03
N MET A 100 -8.79 7.71 -7.83
CA MET A 100 -9.91 7.66 -6.90
C MET A 100 -11.20 8.05 -7.60
N GLY A 101 -12.27 7.28 -7.33
CA GLY A 101 -13.59 7.52 -7.90
C GLY A 101 -13.83 6.83 -9.26
N GLU A 102 -12.99 5.86 -9.63
CA GLU A 102 -13.18 4.95 -10.75
C GLU A 102 -13.20 3.50 -10.22
N PRO A 103 -14.37 2.83 -10.17
CA PRO A 103 -14.48 1.48 -9.61
C PRO A 103 -14.11 0.36 -10.61
N GLY A 104 -13.83 0.70 -11.86
CA GLY A 104 -13.57 -0.25 -12.92
C GLY A 104 -12.14 -0.77 -12.93
N ILE A 105 -11.94 -1.96 -13.50
CA ILE A 105 -10.63 -2.60 -13.69
C ILE A 105 -9.67 -1.75 -14.55
N ALA A 106 -10.21 -0.79 -15.30
CA ALA A 106 -9.42 0.14 -16.10
C ALA A 106 -8.47 0.96 -15.23
N ALA A 107 -8.91 1.40 -14.05
CA ALA A 107 -8.06 2.12 -13.10
C ALA A 107 -6.88 1.27 -12.59
N ASP A 108 -7.15 0.01 -12.21
CA ASP A 108 -6.11 -0.92 -11.78
C ASP A 108 -5.08 -1.16 -12.90
N THR A 109 -5.56 -1.35 -14.13
CA THR A 109 -4.71 -1.56 -15.30
C THR A 109 -3.85 -0.33 -15.60
N GLU A 110 -4.44 0.86 -15.48
CA GLU A 110 -3.72 2.11 -15.74
C GLU A 110 -2.63 2.37 -14.69
N VAL A 111 -2.92 2.18 -13.39
CA VAL A 111 -1.92 2.32 -12.32
C VAL A 111 -0.76 1.34 -12.54
N LEU A 112 -1.06 0.10 -12.94
CA LEU A 112 -0.03 -0.88 -13.27
C LEU A 112 0.82 -0.44 -14.48
N ALA A 113 0.18 0.09 -15.53
CA ALA A 113 0.89 0.61 -16.70
C ALA A 113 1.80 1.79 -16.34
N VAL A 114 1.33 2.73 -15.52
CA VAL A 114 2.14 3.85 -15.00
C VAL A 114 3.36 3.34 -14.24
N ALA A 115 3.18 2.33 -13.36
CA ALA A 115 4.27 1.75 -12.59
C ALA A 115 5.34 1.12 -13.50
N LEU A 116 4.91 0.31 -14.47
CA LEU A 116 5.82 -0.35 -15.42
C LEU A 116 6.54 0.67 -16.32
N ASP A 117 5.85 1.69 -16.81
CA ASP A 117 6.48 2.73 -17.63
C ASP A 117 7.42 3.61 -16.80
N GLY A 118 7.15 3.80 -15.51
CA GLY A 118 8.08 4.43 -14.58
C GLY A 118 9.39 3.64 -14.45
N LEU A 119 9.30 2.32 -14.29
CA LEU A 119 10.46 1.44 -14.22
C LEU A 119 11.23 1.41 -15.55
N ARG A 120 10.54 1.39 -16.69
CA ARG A 120 11.16 1.50 -18.03
C ARG A 120 11.90 2.82 -18.21
N ALA A 121 11.35 3.92 -17.71
CA ALA A 121 12.02 5.23 -17.75
C ALA A 121 13.30 5.27 -16.91
N LEU A 122 13.44 4.36 -15.92
CA LEU A 122 14.66 4.14 -15.15
C LEU A 122 15.62 3.13 -15.80
N GLY A 123 15.30 2.62 -16.99
CA GLY A 123 16.14 1.67 -17.73
C GLY A 123 15.87 0.20 -17.42
N LEU A 124 14.84 -0.12 -16.62
CA LEU A 124 14.49 -1.50 -16.29
C LEU A 124 13.55 -2.10 -17.35
N GLY A 125 13.90 -3.27 -17.86
CA GLY A 125 13.13 -3.98 -18.90
C GLY A 125 12.43 -5.23 -18.37
N SER A 126 11.83 -6.00 -19.29
CA SER A 126 11.13 -7.25 -18.98
C SER A 126 12.04 -8.37 -18.43
N GLY A 127 13.36 -8.24 -18.60
CA GLY A 127 14.34 -9.14 -17.99
C GLY A 127 14.67 -8.80 -16.52
N ASP A 128 14.33 -7.57 -16.10
CA ASP A 128 14.69 -7.06 -14.78
C ASP A 128 13.50 -7.04 -13.81
N VAL A 129 12.27 -6.90 -14.36
CA VAL A 129 11.05 -6.67 -13.58
C VAL A 129 9.91 -7.56 -14.07
N GLU A 130 9.25 -8.21 -13.12
CA GLU A 130 8.02 -8.98 -13.31
C GLU A 130 6.91 -8.37 -12.44
N ALA A 131 5.76 -8.08 -13.04
CA ALA A 131 4.57 -7.66 -12.30
C ALA A 131 3.74 -8.87 -11.88
N ARG A 132 3.63 -9.12 -10.58
CA ARG A 132 2.77 -10.16 -10.01
C ARG A 132 1.47 -9.53 -9.55
N VAL A 133 0.39 -9.90 -10.23
CA VAL A 133 -0.96 -9.37 -9.96
C VAL A 133 -1.79 -10.43 -9.25
N ASN A 134 -2.51 -10.01 -8.21
CA ASN A 134 -3.45 -10.85 -7.49
C ASN A 134 -4.81 -10.15 -7.36
N ASP A 135 -5.89 -10.87 -7.61
CA ASP A 135 -7.25 -10.41 -7.32
C ASP A 135 -7.82 -11.22 -6.15
N ARG A 136 -8.11 -10.55 -5.04
CA ARG A 136 -8.62 -11.19 -3.83
C ARG A 136 -9.95 -11.90 -4.04
N ARG A 137 -10.81 -11.38 -4.92
CA ARG A 137 -12.11 -11.97 -5.26
C ARG A 137 -11.94 -13.27 -6.04
N LEU A 138 -10.97 -13.31 -6.96
CA LEU A 138 -10.61 -14.52 -7.69
C LEU A 138 -10.05 -15.56 -6.73
N LEU A 139 -9.11 -15.17 -5.87
CA LEU A 139 -8.50 -16.05 -4.87
C LEU A 139 -9.55 -16.63 -3.92
N GLU A 140 -10.47 -15.81 -3.41
CA GLU A 140 -11.59 -16.27 -2.58
C GLU A 140 -12.41 -17.34 -3.29
N ARG A 141 -12.81 -17.10 -4.55
CA ARG A 141 -13.59 -18.05 -5.33
C ARG A 141 -12.86 -19.38 -5.54
N LEU A 142 -11.55 -19.31 -5.82
CA LEU A 142 -10.72 -20.51 -5.97
C LEU A 142 -10.62 -21.31 -4.66
N LEU A 143 -10.41 -20.64 -3.53
CA LEU A 143 -10.34 -21.29 -2.23
C LEU A 143 -11.67 -21.95 -1.85
N VAL A 144 -12.78 -21.27 -2.02
CA VAL A 144 -14.12 -21.81 -1.75
C VAL A 144 -14.44 -22.97 -2.69
N ALA A 145 -14.11 -22.87 -3.97
CA ALA A 145 -14.27 -23.96 -4.94
C ALA A 145 -13.37 -25.17 -4.60
N GLY A 146 -12.21 -24.91 -3.98
CA GLY A 146 -11.31 -25.95 -3.45
C GLY A 146 -11.73 -26.54 -2.11
N GLY A 147 -12.88 -26.13 -1.55
CA GLY A 147 -13.43 -26.69 -0.32
C GLY A 147 -13.10 -25.91 0.96
N VAL A 148 -12.41 -24.77 0.86
CA VAL A 148 -12.12 -23.93 2.05
C VAL A 148 -13.39 -23.24 2.53
N GLY A 149 -13.75 -23.45 3.80
CA GLY A 149 -14.87 -22.77 4.45
C GLY A 149 -14.68 -21.25 4.49
N ARG A 150 -15.78 -20.49 4.38
CA ARG A 150 -15.71 -19.03 4.40
C ARG A 150 -15.14 -18.46 5.71
N ASP A 151 -15.34 -19.14 6.80
CA ASP A 151 -14.81 -18.85 8.14
C ASP A 151 -13.29 -19.06 8.22
N ARG A 152 -12.72 -19.86 7.31
CA ARG A 152 -11.27 -20.16 7.24
C ARG A 152 -10.51 -19.30 6.23
N LEU A 153 -11.19 -18.44 5.46
CA LEU A 153 -10.55 -17.61 4.42
C LEU A 153 -9.45 -16.69 4.98
N ALA A 154 -9.64 -16.13 6.16
CA ALA A 154 -8.63 -15.26 6.78
C ALA A 154 -7.33 -16.04 7.07
N ALA A 155 -7.44 -17.25 7.60
CA ALA A 155 -6.29 -18.13 7.82
C ALA A 155 -5.63 -18.53 6.50
N ALA A 156 -6.42 -18.90 5.49
CA ALA A 156 -5.92 -19.24 4.15
C ALA A 156 -5.12 -18.09 3.52
N TYR A 157 -5.61 -16.85 3.61
CA TYR A 157 -4.85 -15.68 3.14
C TYR A 157 -3.54 -15.51 3.89
N GLY A 158 -3.52 -15.69 5.22
CA GLY A 158 -2.31 -15.59 6.03
C GLY A 158 -1.25 -16.64 5.67
N VAL A 159 -1.66 -17.82 5.22
CA VAL A 159 -0.73 -18.85 4.70
C VAL A 159 -0.21 -18.46 3.31
N ILE A 160 -1.10 -18.03 2.41
CA ILE A 160 -0.77 -17.68 1.02
C ILE A 160 0.17 -16.47 0.96
N ASP A 161 -0.04 -15.46 1.79
CA ASP A 161 0.82 -14.25 1.84
C ASP A 161 2.28 -14.57 2.21
N LYS A 162 2.51 -15.68 2.90
CA LYS A 162 3.84 -16.13 3.30
C LYS A 162 4.45 -17.18 2.35
N MET A 163 3.65 -17.74 1.47
CA MET A 163 4.02 -18.85 0.58
C MET A 163 5.29 -18.57 -0.25
N SER A 164 5.49 -17.34 -0.71
CA SER A 164 6.66 -16.97 -1.50
C SER A 164 7.96 -16.85 -0.68
N ARG A 165 7.87 -16.90 0.63
CA ARG A 165 9.00 -16.71 1.58
C ARG A 165 9.29 -17.95 2.42
N GLU A 166 8.44 -18.98 2.31
CA GLU A 166 8.55 -20.24 3.05
C GLU A 166 8.78 -21.39 2.07
N GLU A 167 9.37 -22.48 2.57
CA GLU A 167 9.48 -23.73 1.81
C GLU A 167 8.09 -24.34 1.56
N GLU A 168 7.92 -24.95 0.40
CA GLU A 168 6.61 -25.51 -0.04
C GLU A 168 6.04 -26.51 0.97
N GLU A 169 6.87 -27.35 1.55
CA GLU A 169 6.45 -28.36 2.53
C GLU A 169 5.89 -27.73 3.81
N ARG A 170 6.51 -26.66 4.27
CA ARG A 170 6.07 -25.88 5.42
C ARG A 170 4.77 -25.16 5.13
N THR A 171 4.60 -24.58 3.94
CA THR A 171 3.36 -23.94 3.49
C THR A 171 2.22 -24.96 3.45
N ARG A 172 2.47 -26.16 2.90
CA ARG A 172 1.49 -27.25 2.84
C ARG A 172 1.08 -27.74 4.23
N ALA A 173 2.02 -27.85 5.17
CA ALA A 173 1.74 -28.25 6.55
C ALA A 173 0.84 -27.21 7.23
N ARG A 174 1.20 -25.91 7.14
CA ARG A 174 0.40 -24.82 7.69
C ARG A 174 -1.00 -24.77 7.09
N PHE A 175 -1.13 -24.96 5.78
CA PHE A 175 -2.44 -24.96 5.14
C PHE A 175 -3.34 -26.08 5.69
N ARG A 176 -2.79 -27.29 5.92
CA ARG A 176 -3.53 -28.39 6.55
C ARG A 176 -3.92 -28.09 7.99
N ASP A 177 -3.01 -27.48 8.77
CA ASP A 177 -3.24 -27.27 10.20
C ASP A 177 -4.15 -26.06 10.50
N GLU A 178 -4.05 -25.00 9.71
CA GLU A 178 -4.73 -23.73 9.95
C GLU A 178 -6.02 -23.56 9.10
N VAL A 179 -6.13 -24.25 7.95
CA VAL A 179 -7.17 -23.98 6.94
C VAL A 179 -8.06 -25.19 6.63
N ALA A 180 -7.53 -26.43 6.62
CA ALA A 180 -8.27 -27.63 6.27
C ALA A 180 -9.25 -28.12 7.36
#